data_fb6750740bbf7e5df09b53a2060848d3
#
_entry.id   fb6750740bbf7e5df09b53a2060848d3
#
_cell.length_a   1.000
_cell.length_b   1.000
_cell.length_c   1.000
_cell.angle_alpha   90.00
_cell.angle_beta   90.00
_cell.angle_gamma   90.00
#
_symmetry.space_group_name_H-M   'P 1'
#
loop_
_entity.id
_entity.type
_entity.pdbx_description
1 polymer ?
#
loop_
_entity_poly.entity_id
_entity_poly.type
_entity_poly.pdbx_seq_one_letter_code
_entity_poly.pdbx_strand_id
1 'polypeptide(L)'
;MTANVGDISIPVDYSEAAEIFKTVFLDVARELVPVRTGYLKSTIAAEIGEASIGEVTAEASADYAQYVEFGTYRQMAQPYFIPAIEAALEEWGLAAQKAYDEALEEAQAAYEAE
;
A
#
# COMPACT_ATOMS: atom_id res chain seq x y z
N MET A 1 -5.83 -4.43 -14.00
CA MET A 1 -7.00 -5.20 -13.56
C MET A 1 -8.19 -4.92 -14.46
N THR A 2 -9.09 -5.89 -14.62
CA THR A 2 -10.27 -5.75 -15.48
C THR A 2 -11.51 -6.23 -14.72
N ALA A 3 -12.57 -5.45 -14.73
CA ALA A 3 -13.86 -5.83 -14.19
C ALA A 3 -14.78 -6.22 -15.35
N ASN A 4 -15.60 -7.26 -15.16
CA ASN A 4 -16.49 -7.78 -16.20
C ASN A 4 -17.94 -7.77 -15.77
N VAL A 5 -18.82 -7.33 -16.65
CA VAL A 5 -20.27 -7.38 -16.46
C VAL A 5 -20.87 -7.97 -17.74
N GLY A 6 -21.23 -9.25 -17.68
CA GLY A 6 -21.69 -9.96 -18.88
C GLY A 6 -20.55 -10.02 -19.91
N ASP A 7 -20.79 -9.47 -21.10
CA ASP A 7 -19.81 -9.38 -22.17
C ASP A 7 -19.00 -8.07 -22.15
N ILE A 8 -19.20 -7.24 -21.12
CA ILE A 8 -18.54 -5.96 -21.00
C ILE A 8 -17.30 -6.10 -20.09
N SER A 9 -16.16 -5.65 -20.59
CA SER A 9 -14.90 -5.59 -19.83
C SER A 9 -14.56 -4.13 -19.55
N ILE A 10 -14.37 -3.81 -18.26
CA ILE A 10 -14.04 -2.45 -17.84
C ILE A 10 -12.61 -2.44 -17.31
N PRO A 11 -11.66 -1.81 -18.00
CA PRO A 11 -10.29 -1.74 -17.52
C PRO A 11 -10.19 -0.76 -16.35
N VAL A 12 -9.56 -1.19 -15.25
CA VAL A 12 -9.32 -0.38 -14.08
C VAL A 12 -7.83 -0.38 -13.78
N ASP A 13 -7.24 0.81 -13.68
CA ASP A 13 -5.82 0.96 -13.39
C ASP A 13 -5.65 1.45 -11.94
N TYR A 14 -5.01 0.62 -11.11
CA TYR A 14 -4.75 0.90 -9.71
C TYR A 14 -3.33 1.41 -9.44
N SER A 15 -2.62 1.90 -10.47
CA SER A 15 -1.24 2.40 -10.33
C SER A 15 -1.12 3.52 -9.31
N GLU A 16 -2.07 4.45 -9.30
CA GLU A 16 -2.07 5.55 -8.32
C GLU A 16 -2.20 5.02 -6.89
N ALA A 17 -3.06 4.02 -6.68
CA ALA A 17 -3.21 3.39 -5.37
C ALA A 17 -1.90 2.76 -4.89
N ALA A 18 -1.15 2.10 -5.79
CA ALA A 18 0.15 1.52 -5.47
C ALA A 18 1.15 2.58 -5.03
N GLU A 19 1.22 3.70 -5.75
CA GLU A 19 2.11 4.80 -5.40
C GLU A 19 1.75 5.42 -4.05
N ILE A 20 0.45 5.60 -3.78
CA ILE A 20 -0.03 6.14 -2.51
C ILE A 20 0.33 5.20 -1.36
N PHE A 21 0.12 3.89 -1.52
CA PHE A 21 0.49 2.91 -0.50
C PHE A 21 1.98 3.02 -0.16
N LYS A 22 2.83 2.99 -1.18
CA LYS A 22 4.28 3.08 -0.99
C LYS A 22 4.68 4.32 -0.23
N THR A 23 4.15 5.48 -0.62
CA THR A 23 4.49 6.76 -0.01
C THR A 23 4.03 6.80 1.45
N VAL A 24 2.78 6.45 1.73
CA VAL A 24 2.23 6.48 3.09
C VAL A 24 2.96 5.47 3.99
N PHE A 25 3.18 4.25 3.49
CA PHE A 25 3.89 3.24 4.26
C PHE A 25 5.28 3.71 4.66
N LEU A 26 6.06 4.21 3.72
CA LEU A 26 7.43 4.66 4.00
C LEU A 26 7.45 5.83 4.98
N ASP A 27 6.55 6.80 4.81
CA ASP A 27 6.48 7.97 5.69
C ASP A 27 6.13 7.57 7.12
N VAL A 28 5.08 6.77 7.30
CA VAL A 28 4.62 6.37 8.64
C VAL A 28 5.61 5.43 9.31
N ALA A 29 6.11 4.42 8.58
CA ALA A 29 7.07 3.48 9.14
C ALA A 29 8.36 4.16 9.59
N ARG A 30 8.87 5.09 8.79
CA ARG A 30 10.10 5.83 9.11
C ARG A 30 9.89 6.79 10.28
N GLU A 31 8.69 7.31 10.44
CA GLU A 31 8.36 8.16 11.57
C GLU A 31 8.27 7.36 12.88
N LEU A 32 7.64 6.19 12.85
CA LEU A 32 7.38 5.39 14.03
C LEU A 32 8.55 4.51 14.46
N VAL A 33 9.45 4.14 13.55
CA VAL A 33 10.55 3.22 13.86
C VAL A 33 11.52 3.85 14.87
N PRO A 34 11.92 3.09 15.92
CA PRO A 34 12.94 3.59 16.85
C PRO A 34 14.26 3.80 16.13
N VAL A 35 14.88 4.99 16.31
CA VAL A 35 16.10 5.34 15.59
C VAL A 35 17.29 5.34 16.55
N ARG A 36 17.59 4.16 17.11
CA ARG A 36 18.72 4.03 18.04
C ARG A 36 20.05 4.03 17.31
N THR A 37 20.13 3.29 16.21
CA THR A 37 21.34 3.22 15.38
C THR A 37 21.08 3.68 13.94
N GLY A 38 19.81 3.84 13.57
CA GLY A 38 19.42 4.15 12.20
C GLY A 38 19.42 2.97 11.24
N TYR A 39 19.98 1.84 11.64
CA TYR A 39 20.08 0.67 10.76
C TYR A 39 18.72 0.10 10.40
N LEU A 40 17.85 -0.13 11.40
CA LEU A 40 16.50 -0.65 11.13
C LEU A 40 15.74 0.27 10.18
N LYS A 41 15.78 1.58 10.44
CA LYS A 41 15.14 2.57 9.59
C LYS A 41 15.64 2.47 8.14
N SER A 42 16.94 2.26 7.96
CA SER A 42 17.54 2.18 6.62
C SER A 42 17.11 0.93 5.84
N THR A 43 16.61 -0.10 6.53
CA THR A 43 16.18 -1.36 5.89
C THR A 43 14.69 -1.34 5.50
N ILE A 44 13.94 -0.33 5.93
CA ILE A 44 12.53 -0.22 5.58
C ILE A 44 12.42 0.18 4.10
N ALA A 45 11.70 -0.64 3.34
CA ALA A 45 11.53 -0.44 1.91
C ALA A 45 10.15 -0.85 1.45
N ALA A 46 9.73 -0.31 0.31
CA ALA A 46 8.52 -0.73 -0.36
C ALA A 46 8.77 -0.68 -1.86
N GLU A 47 8.31 -1.71 -2.56
CA GLU A 47 8.47 -1.81 -4.00
C GLU A 47 7.13 -2.06 -4.65
N ILE A 48 6.89 -1.39 -5.76
CA ILE A 48 5.68 -1.59 -6.55
C ILE A 48 5.95 -2.76 -7.49
N GLY A 49 5.11 -3.80 -7.39
CA GLY A 49 5.14 -4.94 -8.28
C GLY A 49 4.34 -4.64 -9.54
N GLU A 50 3.25 -5.35 -9.77
CA GLU A 50 2.37 -5.05 -10.90
C GLU A 50 1.47 -3.86 -10.55
N ALA A 51 1.88 -2.66 -11.01
CA ALA A 51 1.23 -1.41 -10.64
C ALA A 51 -0.25 -1.37 -11.01
N SER A 52 -0.61 -1.92 -12.17
CA SER A 52 -1.99 -1.88 -12.67
C SER A 52 -3.00 -2.57 -11.74
N ILE A 53 -2.56 -3.53 -10.94
CA ILE A 53 -3.42 -4.19 -9.93
C ILE A 53 -3.18 -3.64 -8.52
N GLY A 54 -2.35 -2.62 -8.38
CA GLY A 54 -2.06 -2.00 -7.09
C GLY A 54 -1.16 -2.82 -6.18
N GLU A 55 -0.31 -3.69 -6.75
CA GLU A 55 0.56 -4.56 -5.97
C GLU A 55 1.76 -3.80 -5.41
N VAL A 56 1.96 -3.92 -4.09
CA VAL A 56 3.12 -3.34 -3.40
C VAL A 56 3.66 -4.35 -2.39
N THR A 57 4.97 -4.47 -2.33
CA THR A 57 5.66 -5.27 -1.31
C THR A 57 6.34 -4.33 -0.34
N ALA A 58 6.06 -4.49 0.96
CA ALA A 58 6.69 -3.71 2.02
C ALA A 58 7.56 -4.63 2.87
N GLU A 59 8.74 -4.16 3.26
CA GLU A 59 9.65 -4.96 4.06
C GLU A 59 10.51 -4.13 5.00
N ALA A 60 10.99 -4.80 6.06
CA ALA A 60 12.04 -4.30 6.94
C ALA A 60 13.01 -5.47 7.14
N SER A 61 14.19 -5.40 6.54
CA SER A 61 15.09 -6.54 6.41
C SER A 61 16.14 -6.67 7.51
N ALA A 62 16.15 -5.80 8.53
CA ALA A 62 17.04 -5.97 9.66
C ALA A 62 16.69 -7.25 10.43
N ASP A 63 17.72 -8.00 10.85
CA ASP A 63 17.54 -9.29 11.54
C ASP A 63 16.64 -9.19 12.77
N TYR A 64 16.66 -8.07 13.46
CA TYR A 64 15.90 -7.83 14.68
C TYR A 64 14.58 -7.07 14.47
N ALA A 65 14.19 -6.83 13.22
CA ALA A 65 12.99 -6.04 12.91
C ALA A 65 11.73 -6.57 13.60
N GLN A 66 11.52 -7.88 13.60
CA GLN A 66 10.36 -8.51 14.23
C GLN A 66 10.33 -8.32 15.74
N TYR A 67 11.50 -8.29 16.39
CA TYR A 67 11.56 -8.11 17.84
C TYR A 67 11.22 -6.69 18.25
N VAL A 68 11.52 -5.73 17.43
CA VAL A 68 11.10 -4.34 17.66
C VAL A 68 9.58 -4.22 17.50
N GLU A 69 9.03 -4.82 16.46
CA GLU A 69 7.59 -4.76 16.18
C GLU A 69 6.76 -5.41 17.29
N PHE A 70 7.13 -6.62 17.68
CA PHE A 70 6.32 -7.43 18.60
C PHE A 70 6.83 -7.47 20.03
N GLY A 71 8.05 -6.98 20.26
CA GLY A 71 8.68 -7.03 21.58
C GLY A 71 9.24 -8.40 21.92
N THR A 72 9.88 -8.47 23.08
CA THR A 72 10.40 -9.71 23.66
C THR A 72 10.08 -9.71 25.15
N TYR A 73 10.39 -10.80 25.86
CA TYR A 73 10.20 -10.84 27.32
C TYR A 73 11.06 -9.82 28.07
N ARG A 74 12.11 -9.27 27.43
CA ARG A 74 12.99 -8.26 28.02
C ARG A 74 12.73 -6.85 27.52
N GLN A 75 11.94 -6.70 26.46
CA GLN A 75 11.79 -5.42 25.76
C GLN A 75 10.35 -5.23 25.31
N MET A 76 9.79 -4.07 25.64
CA MET A 76 8.44 -3.71 25.20
C MET A 76 8.40 -3.54 23.70
N ALA A 77 7.30 -3.96 23.07
CA ALA A 77 7.06 -3.75 21.66
C ALA A 77 7.02 -2.26 21.31
N GLN A 78 7.61 -1.91 20.17
CA GLN A 78 7.56 -0.56 19.61
C GLN A 78 7.11 -0.67 18.16
N PRO A 79 5.79 -0.88 17.91
CA PRO A 79 5.26 -1.13 16.58
C PRO A 79 5.52 0.04 15.62
N TYR A 80 6.01 -0.26 14.46
CA TYR A 80 6.25 0.71 13.38
C TYR A 80 5.75 0.20 12.04
N PHE A 81 5.79 -1.11 11.82
CA PHE A 81 5.49 -1.74 10.54
C PHE A 81 3.98 -1.94 10.36
N ILE A 82 3.32 -2.62 11.30
CA ILE A 82 1.89 -2.88 11.21
C ILE A 82 1.06 -1.59 11.20
N PRO A 83 1.32 -0.59 12.08
CA PRO A 83 0.61 0.68 11.99
C PRO A 83 0.80 1.39 10.65
N ALA A 84 2.00 1.28 10.05
CA ALA A 84 2.28 1.86 8.75
C ALA A 84 1.49 1.14 7.63
N ILE A 85 1.41 -0.20 7.71
CA ILE A 85 0.60 -0.97 6.77
C ILE A 85 -0.88 -0.58 6.88
N GLU A 86 -1.39 -0.45 8.09
CA GLU A 86 -2.80 -0.07 8.31
C GLU A 86 -3.12 1.31 7.74
N ALA A 87 -2.25 2.30 7.98
CA ALA A 87 -2.41 3.63 7.44
C ALA A 87 -2.35 3.63 5.90
N ALA A 88 -1.39 2.90 5.35
CA ALA A 88 -1.22 2.79 3.90
C ALA A 88 -2.40 2.08 3.23
N LEU A 89 -2.94 1.03 3.86
CA LEU A 89 -4.09 0.31 3.32
C LEU A 89 -5.34 1.19 3.28
N GLU A 90 -5.55 2.02 4.28
CA GLU A 90 -6.68 2.95 4.29
C GLU A 90 -6.63 3.90 3.09
N GLU A 91 -5.48 4.51 2.85
CA GLU A 91 -5.30 5.43 1.73
C GLU A 91 -5.32 4.70 0.38
N TRP A 92 -4.74 3.52 0.31
CA TRP A 92 -4.79 2.68 -0.88
C TRP A 92 -6.25 2.34 -1.23
N GLY A 93 -7.06 1.99 -0.23
CA GLY A 93 -8.47 1.66 -0.44
C GLY A 93 -9.26 2.82 -1.00
N LEU A 94 -9.03 4.04 -0.49
CA LEU A 94 -9.69 5.24 -1.01
C LEU A 94 -9.29 5.52 -2.47
N ALA A 95 -8.01 5.39 -2.77
CA ALA A 95 -7.50 5.59 -4.14
C ALA A 95 -8.03 4.52 -5.10
N ALA A 96 -8.11 3.27 -4.65
CA ALA A 96 -8.63 2.16 -5.45
C ALA A 96 -10.12 2.36 -5.75
N GLN A 97 -10.90 2.80 -4.77
CA GLN A 97 -12.32 3.09 -4.97
C GLN A 97 -12.52 4.20 -5.99
N LYS A 98 -11.71 5.25 -5.91
CA LYS A 98 -11.75 6.36 -6.85
C LYS A 98 -11.45 5.89 -8.28
N ALA A 99 -10.41 5.07 -8.44
CA ALA A 99 -10.04 4.52 -9.75
C ALA A 99 -11.17 3.68 -10.34
N TYR A 100 -11.81 2.86 -9.51
CA TYR A 100 -12.94 2.04 -9.93
C TYR A 100 -14.11 2.90 -10.36
N ASP A 101 -14.48 3.91 -9.58
CA ASP A 101 -15.59 4.80 -9.90
C ASP A 101 -15.34 5.57 -11.20
N GLU A 102 -14.13 6.08 -11.41
CA GLU A 102 -13.78 6.78 -12.64
C GLU A 102 -13.85 5.86 -13.86
N ALA A 103 -13.40 4.61 -13.72
CA ALA A 103 -13.48 3.63 -14.80
C ALA A 103 -14.91 3.32 -15.18
N LEU A 104 -15.80 3.20 -14.18
CA LEU A 104 -17.23 2.99 -14.41
C LEU A 104 -17.86 4.17 -15.14
N GLU A 105 -17.56 5.39 -14.74
CA GLU A 105 -18.08 6.61 -15.39
C GLU A 105 -17.65 6.69 -16.84
N GLU A 106 -16.37 6.40 -17.14
CA GLU A 106 -15.85 6.39 -18.50
C GLU A 106 -16.53 5.32 -19.36
N ALA A 107 -16.73 4.12 -18.78
CA ALA A 107 -17.39 3.03 -19.50
C ALA A 107 -18.87 3.39 -19.82
N GLN A 108 -19.57 3.98 -18.86
CA GLN A 108 -20.96 4.41 -19.06
C GLN A 108 -21.06 5.51 -20.10
N ALA A 109 -20.15 6.49 -20.05
CA ALA A 109 -20.12 7.59 -21.03
C ALA A 109 -19.85 7.05 -22.44
N ALA A 110 -18.92 6.11 -22.58
CA ALA A 110 -18.63 5.48 -23.87
C ALA A 110 -19.81 4.70 -24.42
N TYR A 111 -20.52 3.99 -23.54
CA TYR A 111 -21.72 3.24 -23.94
C TYR A 111 -22.86 4.17 -24.39
N GLU A 112 -23.09 5.25 -23.65
CA GLU A 112 -24.14 6.22 -23.96
C GLU A 112 -23.86 7.03 -25.25
N ALA A 113 -22.58 7.18 -25.62
CA ALA A 113 -22.16 7.90 -26.82
C ALA A 113 -22.42 7.12 -28.11
N GLU A 114 -22.64 5.82 -28.00
CA GLU A 114 -22.98 4.97 -29.14
C GLU A 114 -24.46 5.06 -29.49
#